data_3c5918d8473d166d74521f70f6fb9ad4
#
_entry.id   3c5918d8473d166d74521f70f6fb9ad4
#
_cell.length_a   1.000
_cell.length_b   1.000
_cell.length_c   1.000
_cell.angle_alpha   90.00
_cell.angle_beta   90.00
_cell.angle_gamma   90.00
#
_symmetry.space_group_name_H-M   'P 1'
#
loop_
_entity.id
_entity.type
_entity.pdbx_description
1 polymer ?
#
loop_
_entity_poly.entity_id
_entity_poly.type
_entity_poly.pdbx_seq_one_letter_code
_entity_poly.pdbx_strand_id
1 'polypeptide(L)'
;MGKITTVLGDISPEELGYTTIHEHPFMRADSDGVLPLPEDATPEKTAFAVENLTYLKTSTCSWTLKEYLGNDDLELEIKELLEFKKTGGQALLDATYIGCRVNDYPNKIRELSRRSGIKIICGTGYYGDYTYSADFDPNDSKAIRQRLIAELTEGMEGSDLKAGYIKKGFGLSDEISAADMSVFRSICEVAAETDNPFVIHGPNTRESALEAVRIAVKEYGIKPERIDMCHMDFLYSTYCKYYPDAKAYFSDPTKAAASVADFASELLDMGVYVNFDGWGDIHGS
;
A
#
# COMPACT_ATOMS: atom_id res chain seq x y z
N MET A 1 -4.56 26.88 -8.42
CA MET A 1 -4.39 25.54 -8.98
C MET A 1 -3.73 24.67 -7.91
N GLY A 2 -4.20 23.43 -7.71
CA GLY A 2 -3.57 22.48 -6.80
C GLY A 2 -2.14 22.17 -7.27
N LYS A 3 -1.29 21.79 -6.33
CA LYS A 3 0.06 21.30 -6.60
C LYS A 3 0.15 19.83 -6.20
N ILE A 4 0.99 19.08 -6.88
CA ILE A 4 1.35 17.70 -6.54
C ILE A 4 2.78 17.70 -6.04
N THR A 5 3.00 17.26 -4.82
CA THR A 5 4.33 17.17 -4.22
C THR A 5 5.03 15.89 -4.70
N THR A 6 6.10 16.05 -5.45
CA THR A 6 6.96 14.94 -5.89
C THR A 6 8.30 14.97 -5.17
N VAL A 7 9.07 13.89 -5.27
CA VAL A 7 10.40 13.78 -4.65
C VAL A 7 11.41 14.80 -5.18
N LEU A 8 11.16 15.42 -6.34
CA LEU A 8 12.02 16.43 -6.95
C LEU A 8 11.42 17.84 -6.92
N GLY A 9 10.30 18.04 -6.22
CA GLY A 9 9.61 19.32 -6.10
C GLY A 9 8.16 19.25 -6.57
N ASP A 10 7.45 20.36 -6.42
CA ASP A 10 6.04 20.45 -6.77
C ASP A 10 5.85 20.56 -8.30
N ILE A 11 4.82 19.90 -8.80
CA ILE A 11 4.37 19.96 -10.18
C ILE A 11 2.90 20.38 -10.24
N SER A 12 2.42 20.82 -11.41
CA SER A 12 1.00 21.00 -11.66
C SER A 12 0.33 19.65 -11.98
N PRO A 13 -0.99 19.50 -11.75
CA PRO A 13 -1.71 18.28 -12.11
C PRO A 13 -1.59 17.90 -13.59
N GLU A 14 -1.49 18.90 -14.47
CA GLU A 14 -1.38 18.71 -15.93
C GLU A 14 -0.03 18.07 -16.33
N GLU A 15 0.97 18.16 -15.45
CA GLU A 15 2.29 17.56 -15.69
C GLU A 15 2.37 16.10 -15.25
N LEU A 16 1.36 15.57 -14.51
CA LEU A 16 1.41 14.24 -13.92
C LEU A 16 1.53 13.14 -14.98
N GLY A 17 0.64 13.13 -15.95
CA GLY A 17 0.62 12.15 -17.03
C GLY A 17 0.11 10.77 -16.63
N TYR A 18 0.46 9.74 -17.40
CA TYR A 18 0.08 8.36 -17.10
C TYR A 18 0.82 7.87 -15.85
N THR A 19 0.05 7.49 -14.83
CA THR A 19 0.53 7.25 -13.46
C THR A 19 0.07 5.89 -12.96
N THR A 20 1.01 5.09 -12.44
CA THR A 20 0.68 3.95 -11.59
C THR A 20 0.51 4.45 -10.15
N ILE A 21 -0.53 3.99 -9.47
CA ILE A 21 -0.98 4.59 -8.22
C ILE A 21 -0.69 3.77 -6.96
N HIS A 22 0.02 2.64 -7.11
CA HIS A 22 0.43 1.82 -5.97
C HIS A 22 1.68 1.02 -6.30
N GLU A 23 2.84 1.51 -5.90
CA GLU A 23 4.12 0.84 -6.09
C GLU A 23 4.97 0.87 -4.83
N HIS A 24 5.98 0.00 -4.76
CA HIS A 24 6.96 -0.06 -3.69
C HIS A 24 8.38 -0.21 -4.26
N PRO A 25 8.97 0.85 -4.85
CA PRO A 25 10.29 0.75 -5.47
C PRO A 25 11.38 0.33 -4.49
N PHE A 26 11.29 0.80 -3.25
CA PHE A 26 12.23 0.45 -2.19
C PHE A 26 11.49 0.10 -0.92
N MET A 27 11.48 -1.18 -0.60
CA MET A 27 10.78 -1.67 0.58
C MET A 27 11.68 -2.65 1.36
N ARG A 28 11.70 -2.52 2.68
CA ARG A 28 12.36 -3.42 3.59
C ARG A 28 11.32 -4.32 4.27
N ALA A 29 11.49 -5.61 4.17
CA ALA A 29 10.67 -6.57 4.88
C ALA A 29 11.38 -6.97 6.18
N ASP A 30 11.17 -6.21 7.25
CA ASP A 30 11.77 -6.51 8.56
C ASP A 30 10.88 -7.40 9.46
N SER A 31 9.61 -7.54 9.13
CA SER A 31 8.70 -8.40 9.87
C SER A 31 8.96 -9.87 9.53
N ASP A 32 9.08 -10.69 10.55
CA ASP A 32 8.93 -12.14 10.38
C ASP A 32 7.58 -12.39 9.72
N GLY A 33 7.59 -13.23 8.69
CA GLY A 33 6.52 -13.37 7.72
C GLY A 33 5.10 -13.35 8.26
N VAL A 34 4.26 -12.72 7.51
CA VAL A 34 2.85 -12.45 7.84
C VAL A 34 2.03 -13.73 7.95
N LEU A 35 2.42 -14.76 7.20
CA LEU A 35 1.77 -16.07 7.17
C LEU A 35 2.79 -17.18 7.49
N PRO A 36 2.35 -18.31 8.06
CA PRO A 36 3.23 -19.45 8.24
C PRO A 36 3.68 -20.01 6.89
N LEU A 37 4.91 -20.51 6.83
CA LEU A 37 5.37 -21.28 5.68
C LEU A 37 4.44 -22.49 5.44
N PRO A 38 4.28 -22.93 4.18
CA PRO A 38 3.55 -24.15 3.86
C PRO A 38 4.12 -25.35 4.65
N GLU A 39 3.27 -26.30 5.01
CA GLU A 39 3.70 -27.51 5.75
C GLU A 39 4.75 -28.33 4.99
N ASP A 40 4.74 -28.25 3.66
CA ASP A 40 5.68 -28.95 2.78
C ASP A 40 6.90 -28.11 2.39
N ALA A 41 7.08 -26.93 3.00
CA ALA A 41 8.22 -26.07 2.74
C ALA A 41 9.54 -26.72 3.19
N THR A 42 10.52 -26.70 2.30
CA THR A 42 11.90 -27.11 2.60
C THR A 42 12.87 -26.02 2.13
N PRO A 43 14.11 -25.95 2.68
CA PRO A 43 15.10 -24.98 2.21
C PRO A 43 15.31 -25.00 0.69
N GLU A 44 15.24 -26.18 0.07
CA GLU A 44 15.41 -26.32 -1.38
C GLU A 44 14.22 -25.72 -2.15
N LYS A 45 12.98 -25.93 -1.69
CA LYS A 45 11.77 -25.40 -2.31
C LYS A 45 11.62 -23.88 -2.10
N THR A 46 12.09 -23.39 -0.96
CA THR A 46 12.00 -21.97 -0.58
C THR A 46 13.20 -21.14 -1.01
N ALA A 47 14.22 -21.78 -1.61
CA ALA A 47 15.34 -21.04 -2.20
C ALA A 47 14.85 -20.13 -3.34
N PHE A 48 15.33 -18.89 -3.34
CA PHE A 48 15.02 -17.90 -4.39
C PHE A 48 15.75 -18.28 -5.69
N ALA A 49 15.10 -19.12 -6.50
CA ALA A 49 15.64 -19.64 -7.75
C ALA A 49 14.53 -19.80 -8.79
N VAL A 50 14.89 -19.70 -10.06
CA VAL A 50 13.91 -19.75 -11.18
C VAL A 50 13.08 -21.04 -11.16
N GLU A 51 13.69 -22.17 -10.85
CA GLU A 51 13.02 -23.48 -10.74
C GLU A 51 11.95 -23.53 -9.64
N ASN A 52 12.05 -22.68 -8.63
CA ASN A 52 11.14 -22.62 -7.50
C ASN A 52 10.03 -21.54 -7.67
N LEU A 53 10.10 -20.71 -8.68
CA LEU A 53 9.21 -19.54 -8.83
C LEU A 53 7.73 -19.92 -8.75
N THR A 54 7.32 -21.02 -9.37
CA THR A 54 5.92 -21.46 -9.31
C THR A 54 5.51 -21.79 -7.86
N TYR A 55 6.30 -22.57 -7.15
CA TYR A 55 6.03 -22.91 -5.75
C TYR A 55 5.99 -21.65 -4.87
N LEU A 56 6.99 -20.81 -5.01
CA LEU A 56 7.12 -19.60 -4.22
C LEU A 56 5.93 -18.64 -4.44
N LYS A 57 5.48 -18.48 -5.67
CA LYS A 57 4.39 -17.57 -6.03
C LYS A 57 2.99 -18.12 -5.74
N THR A 58 2.79 -19.44 -5.79
CA THR A 58 1.49 -20.09 -5.56
C THR A 58 1.28 -20.57 -4.13
N SER A 59 2.21 -20.29 -3.24
CA SER A 59 2.17 -20.66 -1.82
C SER A 59 2.25 -19.41 -0.93
N THR A 60 2.11 -19.60 0.38
CA THR A 60 2.29 -18.50 1.35
C THR A 60 3.74 -17.97 1.43
N CYS A 61 4.68 -18.60 0.74
CA CYS A 61 6.10 -18.19 0.72
C CYS A 61 6.29 -16.74 0.28
N SER A 62 5.51 -16.28 -0.72
CA SER A 62 5.58 -14.89 -1.21
C SER A 62 5.25 -13.84 -0.15
N TRP A 63 4.55 -14.22 0.92
CA TRP A 63 4.17 -13.36 2.03
C TRP A 63 4.99 -13.59 3.31
N THR A 64 5.89 -14.57 3.27
CA THR A 64 6.64 -15.02 4.45
C THR A 64 8.13 -14.81 4.28
N LEU A 65 8.64 -14.94 3.05
CA LEU A 65 10.07 -14.83 2.78
C LEU A 65 10.45 -13.38 2.52
N LYS A 66 11.39 -12.87 3.32
CA LYS A 66 11.90 -11.49 3.24
C LYS A 66 12.44 -11.13 1.86
N GLU A 67 13.06 -12.10 1.18
CA GLU A 67 13.62 -11.95 -0.17
C GLU A 67 12.56 -11.63 -1.22
N TYR A 68 11.29 -11.94 -0.95
CA TYR A 68 10.18 -11.60 -1.83
C TYR A 68 9.55 -10.25 -1.53
N LEU A 69 9.56 -9.85 -0.26
CA LEU A 69 8.88 -8.65 0.20
C LEU A 69 9.81 -7.43 0.23
N GLY A 70 11.13 -7.63 0.09
CA GLY A 70 12.09 -6.55 0.18
C GLY A 70 12.76 -6.26 -1.16
N ASN A 71 12.90 -4.99 -1.50
CA ASN A 71 13.71 -4.52 -2.62
C ASN A 71 14.53 -3.29 -2.21
N ASP A 72 15.83 -3.32 -2.49
CA ASP A 72 16.77 -2.24 -2.20
C ASP A 72 17.80 -2.03 -3.33
N ASP A 73 17.54 -2.55 -4.53
CA ASP A 73 18.44 -2.45 -5.69
C ASP A 73 18.07 -1.26 -6.59
N LEU A 74 18.77 -0.14 -6.42
CA LEU A 74 18.56 1.07 -7.21
C LEU A 74 18.76 0.85 -8.71
N GLU A 75 19.75 0.04 -9.13
CA GLU A 75 20.01 -0.19 -10.54
C GLU A 75 18.93 -1.06 -11.20
N LEU A 76 18.37 -2.00 -10.46
CA LEU A 76 17.21 -2.77 -10.90
C LEU A 76 16.00 -1.87 -11.08
N GLU A 77 15.65 -1.08 -10.07
CA GLU A 77 14.51 -0.18 -10.12
C GLU A 77 14.59 0.85 -11.26
N ILE A 78 15.78 1.38 -11.53
CA ILE A 78 15.96 2.28 -12.67
C ILE A 78 15.64 1.57 -13.99
N LYS A 79 16.07 0.31 -14.16
CA LYS A 79 15.75 -0.47 -15.36
C LYS A 79 14.27 -0.70 -15.51
N GLU A 80 13.59 -1.09 -14.44
CA GLU A 80 12.14 -1.31 -14.44
C GLU A 80 11.37 -0.02 -14.76
N LEU A 81 11.72 1.10 -14.17
CA LEU A 81 11.07 2.37 -14.49
C LEU A 81 11.38 2.88 -15.90
N LEU A 82 12.53 2.54 -16.46
CA LEU A 82 12.82 2.85 -17.87
C LEU A 82 11.97 2.00 -18.82
N GLU A 83 11.66 0.75 -18.48
CA GLU A 83 10.71 -0.07 -19.25
C GLU A 83 9.28 0.49 -19.11
N PHE A 84 8.84 0.85 -17.90
CA PHE A 84 7.56 1.53 -17.68
C PHE A 84 7.44 2.82 -18.52
N LYS A 85 8.50 3.61 -18.56
CA LYS A 85 8.55 4.83 -19.38
C LYS A 85 8.38 4.57 -20.87
N LYS A 86 8.95 3.48 -21.41
CA LYS A 86 8.81 3.08 -22.82
C LYS A 86 7.35 2.77 -23.20
N THR A 87 6.55 2.31 -22.24
CA THR A 87 5.11 2.07 -22.43
C THR A 87 4.23 3.31 -22.24
N GLY A 88 4.85 4.46 -21.96
CA GLY A 88 4.15 5.73 -21.78
C GLY A 88 3.99 6.16 -20.32
N GLY A 89 4.53 5.41 -19.36
CA GLY A 89 4.52 5.77 -17.95
C GLY A 89 5.26 7.08 -17.67
N GLN A 90 4.71 7.91 -16.80
CA GLN A 90 5.26 9.23 -16.49
C GLN A 90 5.40 9.51 -15.00
N ALA A 91 4.58 8.86 -14.18
CA ALA A 91 4.62 9.04 -12.73
C ALA A 91 4.24 7.76 -12.00
N LEU A 92 4.60 7.69 -10.72
CA LEU A 92 4.14 6.65 -9.80
C LEU A 92 3.89 7.20 -8.39
N LEU A 93 3.00 6.55 -7.67
CA LEU A 93 2.82 6.72 -6.23
C LEU A 93 3.58 5.62 -5.50
N ASP A 94 4.53 6.03 -4.67
CA ASP A 94 5.25 5.10 -3.77
C ASP A 94 4.48 4.95 -2.47
N ALA A 95 3.86 3.79 -2.28
CA ALA A 95 3.03 3.47 -1.12
C ALA A 95 3.82 2.92 0.08
N THR A 96 5.14 3.03 0.07
CA THR A 96 6.01 2.57 1.15
C THR A 96 5.83 3.41 2.42
N TYR A 97 5.48 2.75 3.51
CA TYR A 97 5.06 3.34 4.77
C TYR A 97 6.20 3.46 5.79
N ILE A 98 5.95 4.16 6.89
CA ILE A 98 6.88 4.31 8.01
C ILE A 98 7.21 2.93 8.60
N GLY A 99 8.48 2.63 8.79
CA GLY A 99 8.98 1.34 9.30
C GLY A 99 9.34 0.33 8.20
N CYS A 100 8.95 0.58 6.95
CA CYS A 100 9.25 -0.31 5.82
C CYS A 100 10.23 0.29 4.80
N ARG A 101 10.63 1.53 4.99
CA ARG A 101 11.59 2.21 4.11
C ARG A 101 12.99 1.66 4.29
N VAL A 102 13.70 1.50 3.18
CA VAL A 102 15.11 1.08 3.18
C VAL A 102 16.04 2.13 3.76
N ASN A 103 17.27 1.75 4.09
CA ASN A 103 18.28 2.72 4.51
C ASN A 103 18.55 3.74 3.39
N ASP A 104 18.70 5.00 3.77
CA ASP A 104 18.96 6.12 2.84
C ASP A 104 17.82 6.32 1.80
N TYR A 105 16.60 5.92 2.15
CA TYR A 105 15.43 6.01 1.29
C TYR A 105 15.26 7.37 0.60
N PRO A 106 15.39 8.54 1.27
CA PRO A 106 15.19 9.83 0.59
C PRO A 106 16.16 10.09 -0.57
N ASN A 107 17.41 9.68 -0.44
CA ASN A 107 18.38 9.84 -1.53
C ASN A 107 18.15 8.84 -2.64
N LYS A 108 17.86 7.59 -2.32
CA LYS A 108 17.59 6.55 -3.31
C LYS A 108 16.37 6.87 -4.16
N ILE A 109 15.26 7.30 -3.55
CA ILE A 109 14.02 7.59 -4.30
C ILE A 109 14.18 8.84 -5.18
N ARG A 110 14.94 9.84 -4.74
CA ARG A 110 15.27 11.00 -5.56
C ARG A 110 16.17 10.63 -6.73
N GLU A 111 17.18 9.79 -6.49
CA GLU A 111 18.07 9.33 -7.55
C GLU A 111 17.34 8.47 -8.56
N LEU A 112 16.43 7.60 -8.11
CA LEU A 112 15.55 6.83 -8.97
C LEU A 112 14.73 7.74 -9.89
N SER A 113 14.09 8.77 -9.33
CA SER A 113 13.30 9.74 -10.10
C SER A 113 14.15 10.51 -11.10
N ARG A 114 15.34 10.99 -10.71
CA ARG A 114 16.25 11.72 -11.61
C ARG A 114 16.70 10.86 -12.79
N ARG A 115 17.14 9.62 -12.53
CA ARG A 115 17.73 8.75 -13.55
C ARG A 115 16.69 8.12 -14.47
N SER A 116 15.54 7.75 -13.95
CA SER A 116 14.43 7.23 -14.77
C SER A 116 13.69 8.36 -15.51
N GLY A 117 13.64 9.54 -14.92
CA GLY A 117 12.80 10.66 -15.37
C GLY A 117 11.30 10.42 -15.10
N ILE A 118 10.97 9.49 -14.22
CA ILE A 118 9.61 9.24 -13.72
C ILE A 118 9.39 10.13 -12.49
N LYS A 119 8.25 10.80 -12.45
CA LYS A 119 7.83 11.60 -11.30
C LYS A 119 7.38 10.66 -10.19
N ILE A 120 7.90 10.81 -8.98
CA ILE A 120 7.55 9.94 -7.86
C ILE A 120 6.89 10.76 -6.77
N ILE A 121 5.74 10.29 -6.29
CA ILE A 121 4.99 10.86 -5.18
C ILE A 121 5.06 9.87 -4.02
N CYS A 122 5.73 10.23 -2.91
CA CYS A 122 5.84 9.36 -1.74
C CYS A 122 4.66 9.52 -0.80
N GLY A 123 4.22 8.41 -0.20
CA GLY A 123 3.27 8.40 0.89
C GLY A 123 3.94 8.52 2.27
N THR A 124 3.14 8.93 3.26
CA THR A 124 3.46 8.78 4.68
C THR A 124 2.33 8.07 5.40
N GLY A 125 2.63 7.32 6.45
CA GLY A 125 1.62 6.61 7.23
C GLY A 125 2.11 5.30 7.79
N TYR A 126 1.17 4.48 8.25
CA TYR A 126 1.43 3.22 8.92
C TYR A 126 0.67 2.09 8.26
N TYR A 127 1.20 0.88 8.34
CA TYR A 127 0.55 -0.33 7.87
C TYR A 127 -0.19 -1.05 9.00
N GLY A 128 -0.40 -2.34 8.91
CA GLY A 128 -1.07 -3.13 9.93
C GLY A 128 -0.25 -3.29 11.22
N ASP A 129 -0.92 -3.59 12.32
CA ASP A 129 -0.36 -3.66 13.67
C ASP A 129 0.83 -4.62 13.80
N TYR A 130 0.88 -5.68 13.00
CA TYR A 130 2.00 -6.63 12.96
C TYR A 130 3.30 -6.04 12.41
N THR A 131 3.25 -4.84 11.80
CA THR A 131 4.42 -4.10 11.30
C THR A 131 4.93 -3.07 12.31
N TYR A 132 4.24 -2.88 13.43
CA TYR A 132 4.64 -1.89 14.42
C TYR A 132 5.87 -2.38 15.18
N SER A 133 6.86 -1.50 15.32
CA SER A 133 8.05 -1.80 16.13
C SER A 133 7.68 -1.93 17.62
N ALA A 134 8.49 -2.68 18.37
CA ALA A 134 8.21 -2.96 19.77
C ALA A 134 8.18 -1.71 20.68
N ASP A 135 8.78 -0.62 20.23
CA ASP A 135 8.80 0.68 20.92
C ASP A 135 7.73 1.65 20.41
N PHE A 136 6.91 1.24 19.43
CA PHE A 136 5.82 2.06 18.91
C PHE A 136 4.58 1.93 19.80
N ASP A 137 4.07 3.06 20.30
CA ASP A 137 2.80 3.09 21.02
C ASP A 137 1.65 3.51 20.07
N PRO A 138 0.77 2.57 19.69
CA PRO A 138 -0.36 2.88 18.81
C PRO A 138 -1.39 3.83 19.45
N ASN A 139 -1.32 4.05 20.76
CA ASN A 139 -2.22 4.96 21.48
C ASN A 139 -1.64 6.36 21.65
N ASP A 140 -0.38 6.60 21.31
CA ASP A 140 0.20 7.95 21.31
C ASP A 140 -0.22 8.73 20.05
N SER A 141 -1.51 9.12 19.99
CA SER A 141 -2.06 9.91 18.88
C SER A 141 -1.25 11.19 18.62
N LYS A 142 -0.70 11.81 19.68
CA LYS A 142 0.08 13.03 19.53
C LYS A 142 1.37 12.78 18.75
N ALA A 143 2.15 11.76 19.12
CA ALA A 143 3.38 11.40 18.41
C ALA A 143 3.11 10.97 16.97
N ILE A 144 2.07 10.15 16.74
CA ILE A 144 1.65 9.73 15.41
C ILE A 144 1.34 10.95 14.52
N ARG A 145 0.50 11.86 15.00
CA ARG A 145 0.13 13.07 14.25
C ARG A 145 1.32 13.98 13.99
N GLN A 146 2.16 14.23 14.99
CA GLN A 146 3.36 15.05 14.81
C GLN A 146 4.28 14.49 13.74
N ARG A 147 4.49 13.17 13.73
CA ARG A 147 5.30 12.49 12.70
C ARG A 147 4.71 12.68 11.30
N LEU A 148 3.42 12.43 11.13
CA LEU A 148 2.77 12.55 9.83
C LEU A 148 2.78 14.00 9.32
N ILE A 149 2.47 14.97 10.17
CA ILE A 149 2.50 16.39 9.79
C ILE A 149 3.92 16.81 9.41
N ALA A 150 4.94 16.40 10.17
CA ALA A 150 6.32 16.70 9.82
C ALA A 150 6.72 16.12 8.45
N GLU A 151 6.35 14.86 8.16
CA GLU A 151 6.65 14.25 6.86
C GLU A 151 5.88 14.90 5.69
N LEU A 152 4.70 15.47 5.93
CA LEU A 152 3.94 16.21 4.93
C LEU A 152 4.47 17.64 4.71
N THR A 153 5.04 18.28 5.74
CA THR A 153 5.35 19.73 5.71
C THR A 153 6.84 20.08 5.78
N GLU A 154 7.62 19.27 6.46
CA GLU A 154 9.04 19.51 6.70
C GLU A 154 9.91 18.54 5.90
N GLY A 155 9.69 17.24 6.07
CA GLY A 155 10.38 16.17 5.37
C GLY A 155 10.47 14.88 6.18
N MET A 156 10.86 13.80 5.51
CA MET A 156 10.94 12.46 6.09
C MET A 156 12.39 11.98 6.25
N GLU A 157 12.62 11.10 7.21
CA GLU A 157 13.89 10.42 7.45
C GLU A 157 15.10 11.40 7.56
N GLY A 158 14.88 12.58 8.19
CA GLY A 158 15.94 13.59 8.37
C GLY A 158 16.30 14.39 7.13
N SER A 159 15.52 14.31 6.08
CA SER A 159 15.68 15.05 4.83
C SER A 159 14.57 16.10 4.64
N ASP A 160 14.64 16.86 3.57
CA ASP A 160 13.59 17.79 3.11
C ASP A 160 12.60 17.13 2.11
N LEU A 161 12.65 15.81 1.96
CA LEU A 161 11.72 15.06 1.09
C LEU A 161 10.35 14.94 1.76
N LYS A 162 9.34 15.55 1.14
CA LYS A 162 7.98 15.59 1.69
C LYS A 162 7.10 14.53 1.08
N ALA A 163 6.16 14.03 1.89
CA ALA A 163 5.10 13.17 1.40
C ALA A 163 4.04 13.98 0.66
N GLY A 164 3.45 13.40 -0.38
CA GLY A 164 2.36 13.99 -1.16
C GLY A 164 0.97 13.45 -0.78
N TYR A 165 0.90 12.37 0.00
CA TYR A 165 -0.35 11.76 0.44
C TYR A 165 -0.16 10.92 1.72
N ILE A 166 -1.27 10.48 2.30
CA ILE A 166 -1.29 9.67 3.52
C ILE A 166 -1.69 8.24 3.18
N LYS A 167 -1.03 7.26 3.80
CA LYS A 167 -1.30 5.83 3.64
C LYS A 167 -1.68 5.19 4.98
N LYS A 168 -2.70 4.33 4.98
CA LYS A 168 -2.98 3.40 6.07
C LYS A 168 -3.21 2.01 5.52
N GLY A 169 -2.53 1.02 6.08
CA GLY A 169 -2.87 -0.39 5.91
C GLY A 169 -3.41 -0.99 7.20
N PHE A 170 -4.14 -2.08 7.09
CA PHE A 170 -4.69 -2.80 8.23
C PHE A 170 -4.05 -4.18 8.36
N GLY A 171 -4.13 -4.75 9.56
CA GLY A 171 -3.68 -6.10 9.85
C GLY A 171 -4.54 -7.17 9.17
N LEU A 172 -4.11 -8.42 9.30
CA LEU A 172 -4.71 -9.57 8.59
C LEU A 172 -5.93 -10.20 9.29
N SER A 173 -6.39 -9.63 10.38
CA SER A 173 -7.60 -10.12 11.06
C SER A 173 -8.87 -9.64 10.37
N ASP A 174 -9.97 -10.40 10.52
CA ASP A 174 -11.28 -10.03 9.98
C ASP A 174 -11.83 -8.76 10.62
N GLU A 175 -11.52 -8.57 11.91
CA GLU A 175 -11.85 -7.35 12.64
C GLU A 175 -10.64 -6.42 12.74
N ILE A 176 -10.87 -5.11 12.66
CA ILE A 176 -9.82 -4.13 12.88
C ILE A 176 -9.38 -4.20 14.34
N SER A 177 -8.10 -4.47 14.58
CA SER A 177 -7.56 -4.50 15.94
C SER A 177 -7.66 -3.15 16.63
N ALA A 178 -7.66 -3.15 17.96
CA ALA A 178 -7.69 -1.91 18.74
C ALA A 178 -6.48 -1.01 18.44
N ALA A 179 -5.30 -1.59 18.20
CA ALA A 179 -4.09 -0.87 17.82
C ALA A 179 -4.24 -0.22 16.44
N ASP A 180 -4.71 -0.97 15.45
CA ASP A 180 -4.95 -0.45 14.11
C ASP A 180 -6.03 0.64 14.10
N MET A 181 -7.10 0.46 14.85
CA MET A 181 -8.15 1.46 14.97
C MET A 181 -7.65 2.76 15.64
N SER A 182 -6.80 2.66 16.65
CA SER A 182 -6.20 3.83 17.30
C SER A 182 -5.31 4.63 16.35
N VAL A 183 -4.43 3.94 15.62
CA VAL A 183 -3.58 4.56 14.59
C VAL A 183 -4.41 5.13 13.45
N PHE A 184 -5.41 4.40 12.98
CA PHE A 184 -6.30 4.86 11.92
C PHE A 184 -7.03 6.16 12.28
N ARG A 185 -7.55 6.26 13.50
CA ARG A 185 -8.20 7.49 14.00
C ARG A 185 -7.23 8.67 14.05
N SER A 186 -6.01 8.45 14.50
CA SER A 186 -4.95 9.48 14.51
C SER A 186 -4.60 9.94 13.09
N ILE A 187 -4.58 9.02 12.13
CA ILE A 187 -4.37 9.31 10.69
C ILE A 187 -5.55 10.11 10.11
N CYS A 188 -6.78 9.72 10.44
CA CYS A 188 -7.98 10.45 10.01
C CYS A 188 -7.97 11.92 10.49
N GLU A 189 -7.51 12.19 11.72
CA GLU A 189 -7.35 13.55 12.21
C GLU A 189 -6.39 14.36 11.32
N VAL A 190 -5.24 13.79 10.95
CA VAL A 190 -4.27 14.46 10.07
C VAL A 190 -4.84 14.64 8.66
N ALA A 191 -5.49 13.64 8.10
CA ALA A 191 -6.07 13.72 6.76
C ALA A 191 -7.17 14.81 6.69
N ALA A 192 -8.02 14.89 7.72
CA ALA A 192 -9.05 15.92 7.82
C ALA A 192 -8.47 17.33 7.99
N GLU A 193 -7.41 17.48 8.80
CA GLU A 193 -6.74 18.75 9.05
C GLU A 193 -5.99 19.28 7.82
N THR A 194 -5.35 18.38 7.08
CA THR A 194 -4.44 18.76 5.98
C THR A 194 -5.06 18.70 4.59
N ASP A 195 -6.27 18.14 4.45
CA ASP A 195 -6.95 17.87 3.16
C ASP A 195 -6.08 17.07 2.16
N ASN A 196 -5.10 16.29 2.66
CA ASN A 196 -4.27 15.45 1.80
C ASN A 196 -5.05 14.22 1.31
N PRO A 197 -4.74 13.68 0.12
CA PRO A 197 -5.25 12.40 -0.32
C PRO A 197 -4.94 11.29 0.68
N PHE A 198 -5.88 10.38 0.87
CA PHE A 198 -5.80 9.30 1.83
C PHE A 198 -5.99 7.96 1.15
N VAL A 199 -4.92 7.20 1.03
CA VAL A 199 -4.88 5.89 0.40
C VAL A 199 -5.00 4.81 1.47
N ILE A 200 -5.96 3.91 1.34
CA ILE A 200 -6.27 2.86 2.31
C ILE A 200 -6.03 1.50 1.66
N HIS A 201 -5.08 0.72 2.22
CA HIS A 201 -5.07 -0.73 2.05
C HIS A 201 -6.14 -1.28 2.99
N GLY A 202 -7.26 -1.72 2.43
CA GLY A 202 -8.45 -2.04 3.20
C GLY A 202 -8.25 -3.18 4.21
N PRO A 203 -9.09 -3.21 5.26
CA PRO A 203 -9.22 -4.39 6.12
C PRO A 203 -9.72 -5.61 5.32
N ASN A 204 -9.51 -6.81 5.87
CA ASN A 204 -9.75 -8.07 5.17
C ASN A 204 -11.23 -8.40 4.87
N THR A 205 -12.18 -7.72 5.50
CA THR A 205 -13.60 -7.95 5.25
C THR A 205 -14.28 -6.72 4.65
N ARG A 206 -15.32 -6.96 3.85
CA ARG A 206 -16.17 -5.91 3.29
C ARG A 206 -16.75 -5.00 4.39
N GLU A 207 -17.24 -5.59 5.46
CA GLU A 207 -17.83 -4.89 6.59
C GLU A 207 -16.84 -3.95 7.25
N SER A 208 -15.64 -4.44 7.55
CA SER A 208 -14.56 -3.64 8.16
C SER A 208 -14.04 -2.54 7.24
N ALA A 209 -13.97 -2.80 5.94
CA ALA A 209 -13.58 -1.79 4.94
C ALA A 209 -14.62 -0.67 4.83
N LEU A 210 -15.91 -1.01 4.77
CA LEU A 210 -17.00 -0.05 4.77
C LEU A 210 -17.06 0.76 6.09
N GLU A 211 -16.77 0.10 7.22
CA GLU A 211 -16.69 0.78 8.51
C GLU A 211 -15.56 1.80 8.53
N ALA A 212 -14.36 1.43 8.06
CA ALA A 212 -13.23 2.35 7.97
C ALA A 212 -13.58 3.60 7.13
N VAL A 213 -14.21 3.43 5.97
CA VAL A 213 -14.66 4.56 5.15
C VAL A 213 -15.72 5.38 5.86
N ARG A 214 -16.70 4.75 6.52
CA ARG A 214 -17.73 5.48 7.29
C ARG A 214 -17.13 6.30 8.42
N ILE A 215 -16.16 5.75 9.15
CA ILE A 215 -15.44 6.48 10.20
C ILE A 215 -14.74 7.69 9.58
N ALA A 216 -13.93 7.51 8.54
CA ALA A 216 -13.19 8.59 7.89
C ALA A 216 -14.13 9.71 7.41
N VAL A 217 -15.22 9.37 6.75
CA VAL A 217 -16.15 10.35 6.16
C VAL A 217 -17.10 10.96 7.21
N LYS A 218 -17.71 10.13 8.08
CA LYS A 218 -18.79 10.61 8.97
C LYS A 218 -18.29 11.14 10.30
N GLU A 219 -17.23 10.56 10.86
CA GLU A 219 -16.71 11.00 12.16
C GLU A 219 -15.66 12.10 12.00
N TYR A 220 -14.82 12.01 10.97
CA TYR A 220 -13.72 12.97 10.76
C TYR A 220 -13.97 13.97 9.64
N GLY A 221 -15.03 13.81 8.85
CA GLY A 221 -15.39 14.76 7.80
C GLY A 221 -14.41 14.78 6.61
N ILE A 222 -13.64 13.70 6.42
CA ILE A 222 -12.78 13.59 5.25
C ILE A 222 -13.67 13.51 4.01
N LYS A 223 -13.36 14.33 3.00
CA LYS A 223 -14.10 14.33 1.74
C LYS A 223 -13.93 12.98 1.05
N PRO A 224 -15.02 12.30 0.65
CA PRO A 224 -14.92 10.98 0.02
C PRO A 224 -13.97 10.96 -1.18
N GLU A 225 -13.98 11.99 -2.00
CA GLU A 225 -13.09 12.15 -3.17
C GLU A 225 -11.59 12.32 -2.82
N ARG A 226 -11.25 12.33 -1.54
CA ARG A 226 -9.86 12.27 -1.06
C ARG A 226 -9.44 10.88 -0.65
N ILE A 227 -10.35 9.91 -0.65
CA ILE A 227 -10.09 8.54 -0.21
C ILE A 227 -9.97 7.64 -1.43
N ASP A 228 -8.92 6.83 -1.47
CA ASP A 228 -8.72 5.74 -2.42
C ASP A 228 -8.61 4.41 -1.67
N MET A 229 -9.48 3.45 -2.00
CA MET A 229 -9.43 2.08 -1.48
C MET A 229 -8.67 1.19 -2.45
N CYS A 230 -7.50 0.72 -2.02
CA CYS A 230 -6.63 -0.12 -2.82
C CYS A 230 -7.05 -1.59 -2.83
N HIS A 231 -6.46 -2.33 -3.76
CA HIS A 231 -6.45 -3.79 -3.79
C HIS A 231 -7.85 -4.41 -3.90
N MET A 232 -8.73 -3.78 -4.66
CA MET A 232 -10.07 -4.31 -4.85
C MET A 232 -10.08 -5.67 -5.56
N ASP A 233 -9.02 -5.98 -6.29
CA ASP A 233 -8.77 -7.26 -6.94
C ASP A 233 -8.21 -8.34 -5.98
N PHE A 234 -7.57 -7.96 -4.88
CA PHE A 234 -7.07 -8.91 -3.88
C PHE A 234 -8.12 -9.41 -2.89
N LEU A 235 -9.19 -8.69 -2.68
CA LEU A 235 -10.22 -9.05 -1.72
C LEU A 235 -10.82 -10.45 -1.93
N TYR A 236 -10.51 -11.10 -3.07
CA TYR A 236 -11.07 -12.39 -3.43
C TYR A 236 -10.04 -13.44 -3.89
N SER A 237 -8.76 -13.06 -4.09
CA SER A 237 -7.88 -13.91 -4.88
C SER A 237 -6.99 -14.88 -4.10
N THR A 238 -6.48 -14.49 -2.94
CA THR A 238 -5.33 -15.24 -2.43
C THR A 238 -5.47 -15.80 -1.02
N TYR A 239 -6.32 -15.22 -0.23
CA TYR A 239 -6.41 -15.58 1.19
C TYR A 239 -7.55 -16.54 1.44
N CYS A 240 -7.51 -17.70 0.76
CA CYS A 240 -8.51 -18.77 0.94
C CYS A 240 -8.74 -19.19 2.40
N LYS A 241 -7.85 -18.84 3.31
CA LYS A 241 -8.00 -19.06 4.73
C LYS A 241 -8.90 -18.04 5.39
N TYR A 242 -8.88 -16.80 4.90
CA TYR A 242 -9.62 -15.66 5.45
C TYR A 242 -10.88 -15.33 4.64
N TYR A 243 -10.97 -15.85 3.41
CA TYR A 243 -12.15 -15.71 2.57
C TYR A 243 -12.70 -17.11 2.24
N PRO A 244 -13.71 -17.60 2.98
CA PRO A 244 -14.33 -18.89 2.71
C PRO A 244 -14.86 -18.99 1.28
N ASP A 245 -15.07 -17.87 0.60
CA ASP A 245 -15.53 -17.79 -0.77
C ASP A 245 -14.40 -17.81 -1.84
N ALA A 246 -13.12 -17.75 -1.47
CA ALA A 246 -12.05 -17.85 -2.46
C ALA A 246 -12.03 -19.24 -3.16
N LYS A 247 -12.42 -20.32 -2.44
CA LYS A 247 -12.73 -21.59 -3.11
C LYS A 247 -13.88 -21.47 -4.11
N ALA A 248 -14.86 -20.63 -3.81
CA ALA A 248 -15.96 -20.34 -4.71
C ALA A 248 -15.52 -19.49 -5.91
N TYR A 249 -14.52 -18.61 -5.75
CA TYR A 249 -13.93 -17.86 -6.86
C TYR A 249 -13.38 -18.77 -7.95
N PHE A 250 -12.55 -19.74 -7.60
CA PHE A 250 -12.01 -20.69 -8.57
C PHE A 250 -13.07 -21.66 -9.12
N SER A 251 -14.17 -21.85 -8.41
CA SER A 251 -15.30 -22.68 -8.88
C SER A 251 -16.35 -21.89 -9.67
N ASP A 252 -16.50 -20.59 -9.43
CA ASP A 252 -17.43 -19.71 -10.13
C ASP A 252 -16.87 -18.26 -10.24
N PRO A 253 -15.96 -18.03 -11.21
CA PRO A 253 -15.35 -16.71 -11.41
C PRO A 253 -16.37 -15.60 -11.69
N THR A 254 -17.51 -15.94 -12.30
CA THR A 254 -18.57 -14.97 -12.61
C THR A 254 -19.23 -14.44 -11.33
N LYS A 255 -19.52 -15.34 -10.40
CA LYS A 255 -20.10 -14.97 -9.10
C LYS A 255 -19.12 -14.14 -8.26
N ALA A 256 -17.86 -14.51 -8.29
CA ALA A 256 -16.82 -13.77 -7.60
C ALA A 256 -16.66 -12.36 -8.17
N ALA A 257 -16.55 -12.22 -9.48
CA ALA A 257 -16.49 -10.92 -10.15
C ALA A 257 -17.72 -10.05 -9.83
N ALA A 258 -18.92 -10.65 -9.79
CA ALA A 258 -20.13 -9.93 -9.39
C ALA A 258 -20.06 -9.42 -7.95
N SER A 259 -19.52 -10.20 -7.02
CA SER A 259 -19.37 -9.80 -5.62
C SER A 259 -18.35 -8.67 -5.45
N VAL A 260 -17.23 -8.70 -6.20
CA VAL A 260 -16.26 -7.58 -6.24
C VAL A 260 -16.91 -6.33 -6.82
N ALA A 261 -17.64 -6.46 -7.91
CA ALA A 261 -18.34 -5.34 -8.55
C ALA A 261 -19.37 -4.71 -7.62
N ASP A 262 -20.13 -5.53 -6.89
CA ASP A 262 -21.10 -5.06 -5.88
C ASP A 262 -20.41 -4.25 -4.77
N PHE A 263 -19.30 -4.77 -4.25
CA PHE A 263 -18.56 -4.09 -3.19
C PHE A 263 -17.91 -2.78 -3.70
N ALA A 264 -17.27 -2.83 -4.87
CA ALA A 264 -16.71 -1.64 -5.49
C ALA A 264 -17.80 -0.58 -5.75
N SER A 265 -18.99 -1.00 -6.22
CA SER A 265 -20.12 -0.10 -6.42
C SER A 265 -20.58 0.56 -5.14
N GLU A 266 -20.63 -0.17 -4.02
CA GLU A 266 -21.00 0.41 -2.72
C GLU A 266 -20.00 1.47 -2.26
N LEU A 267 -18.70 1.24 -2.44
CA LEU A 267 -17.66 2.23 -2.15
C LEU A 267 -17.77 3.46 -3.07
N LEU A 268 -18.00 3.24 -4.36
CA LEU A 268 -18.19 4.33 -5.33
C LEU A 268 -19.46 5.15 -5.01
N ASP A 269 -20.54 4.52 -4.54
CA ASP A 269 -21.75 5.20 -4.08
C ASP A 269 -21.51 6.06 -2.82
N MET A 270 -20.48 5.70 -2.03
CA MET A 270 -20.01 6.54 -0.93
C MET A 270 -19.14 7.71 -1.42
N GLY A 271 -18.77 7.75 -2.70
CA GLY A 271 -17.99 8.81 -3.33
C GLY A 271 -16.47 8.64 -3.22
N VAL A 272 -15.97 7.50 -2.78
CA VAL A 272 -14.53 7.20 -2.70
C VAL A 272 -14.01 6.60 -4.01
N TYR A 273 -12.72 6.73 -4.26
CA TYR A 273 -12.08 6.02 -5.36
C TYR A 273 -11.83 4.55 -4.96
N VAL A 274 -11.82 3.69 -5.96
CA VAL A 274 -11.47 2.26 -5.82
C VAL A 274 -10.37 1.91 -6.80
N ASN A 275 -9.40 1.14 -6.35
CA ASN A 275 -8.21 0.82 -7.11
C ASN A 275 -8.08 -0.69 -7.31
N PHE A 276 -7.90 -1.10 -8.57
CA PHE A 276 -7.56 -2.45 -8.99
C PHE A 276 -6.10 -2.45 -9.42
N ASP A 277 -5.21 -2.68 -8.49
CA ASP A 277 -3.75 -2.47 -8.64
C ASP A 277 -2.92 -3.76 -8.65
N GLY A 278 -3.56 -4.92 -8.54
CA GLY A 278 -2.91 -6.22 -8.58
C GLY A 278 -2.68 -6.82 -9.96
N TRP A 279 -2.76 -6.03 -11.03
CA TRP A 279 -2.54 -6.52 -12.40
C TRP A 279 -1.13 -7.09 -12.57
N GLY A 280 -1.07 -8.37 -12.95
CA GLY A 280 0.19 -9.08 -13.11
C GLY A 280 0.69 -9.76 -11.85
N ASP A 281 0.05 -9.55 -10.71
CA ASP A 281 0.22 -10.39 -9.55
C ASP A 281 -0.47 -11.74 -9.79
N ILE A 282 0.31 -12.80 -9.82
CA ILE A 282 -0.22 -14.15 -10.05
C ILE A 282 -1.06 -14.69 -8.88
N HIS A 283 -1.13 -13.98 -7.78
CA HIS A 283 -2.05 -14.30 -6.69
C HIS A 283 -3.47 -13.82 -6.96
N GLY A 284 -3.69 -12.97 -7.96
CA GLY A 284 -4.95 -12.32 -8.29
C GLY A 284 -5.45 -12.47 -9.71
N SER A 285 -4.69 -13.06 -10.60
CA SER A 285 -5.06 -13.19 -12.01
C SER A 285 -5.45 -14.63 -12.40
#